data_4036a153a863857f64facfe260d34868
#
_entry.id   4036a153a863857f64facfe260d34868
#
_cell.length_a   1.000
_cell.length_b   1.000
_cell.length_c   1.000
_cell.angle_alpha   90.00
_cell.angle_beta   90.00
_cell.angle_gamma   90.00
#
_symmetry.space_group_name_H-M   'P 1'
#
loop_
_entity.id
_entity.type
_entity.pdbx_description
1 polymer ?
#
loop_
_entity_poly.entity_id
_entity_poly.type
_entity_poly.pdbx_seq_one_letter_code
_entity_poly.pdbx_strand_id
1 'polypeptide(L)'
;MAGEVRDWLHKLRKDDRDSARLVGLAIQALVEEGPDLGRPLVDRIKGSALHNLKELRPGSSGASEIRVLFVFDPQRSAVLLVAGDKAGQWSEWYRRSIPAAEARYAAWLDHLARRQKEAQE
;
A
#
# COMPACT_ATOMS: atom_id res chain seq x y z
N MET A 1 -5.25 2.89 6.33
CA MET A 1 -5.49 2.07 5.13
C MET A 1 -6.64 2.68 4.33
N ALA A 2 -6.44 2.93 3.06
CA ALA A 2 -7.51 3.41 2.18
C ALA A 2 -8.65 2.38 2.09
N GLY A 3 -9.89 2.84 1.98
CA GLY A 3 -11.06 1.97 1.89
C GLY A 3 -11.00 0.99 0.72
N GLU A 4 -10.47 1.45 -0.42
CA GLU A 4 -10.29 0.63 -1.61
C GLU A 4 -9.32 -0.53 -1.37
N VAL A 5 -8.29 -0.34 -0.56
CA VAL A 5 -7.34 -1.41 -0.19
C VAL A 5 -8.04 -2.44 0.69
N ARG A 6 -8.84 -1.96 1.65
CA ARG A 6 -9.62 -2.85 2.52
C ARG A 6 -10.58 -3.71 1.71
N ASP A 7 -11.31 -3.10 0.79
CA ASP A 7 -12.27 -3.81 -0.06
C ASP A 7 -11.56 -4.83 -0.95
N TRP A 8 -10.41 -4.46 -1.50
CA TRP A 8 -9.60 -5.35 -2.32
C TRP A 8 -9.13 -6.57 -1.51
N LEU A 9 -8.66 -6.35 -0.28
CA LEU A 9 -8.22 -7.43 0.60
C LEU A 9 -9.36 -8.37 0.98
N HIS A 10 -10.55 -7.83 1.24
CA HIS A 10 -11.75 -8.65 1.53
C HIS A 10 -12.08 -9.56 0.35
N LYS A 11 -12.05 -9.02 -0.85
CA LYS A 11 -12.32 -9.80 -2.06
C LYS A 11 -11.24 -10.87 -2.28
N LEU A 12 -9.97 -10.52 -2.11
CA LEU A 12 -8.86 -11.45 -2.25
C LEU A 12 -9.01 -12.64 -1.29
N ARG A 13 -9.43 -12.37 -0.06
CA ARG A 13 -9.62 -13.41 0.95
C ARG A 13 -10.67 -14.44 0.53
N LYS A 14 -11.68 -14.02 -0.21
CA LYS A 14 -12.71 -14.90 -0.76
C LYS A 14 -12.24 -15.66 -2.00
N ASP A 15 -11.51 -14.98 -2.88
CA ASP A 15 -11.17 -15.49 -4.21
C ASP A 15 -9.86 -16.29 -4.22
N ASP A 16 -8.89 -15.92 -3.37
CA ASP A 16 -7.55 -16.54 -3.33
C ASP A 16 -6.99 -16.46 -1.90
N ARG A 17 -7.34 -17.47 -1.10
CA ARG A 17 -6.98 -17.50 0.33
C ARG A 17 -5.47 -17.60 0.55
N ASP A 18 -4.76 -18.30 -0.33
CA ASP A 18 -3.31 -18.47 -0.18
C ASP A 18 -2.59 -17.14 -0.42
N SER A 19 -2.96 -16.40 -1.47
CA SER A 19 -2.40 -15.08 -1.71
C SER A 19 -2.78 -14.10 -0.61
N ALA A 20 -4.01 -14.15 -0.12
CA ALA A 20 -4.45 -13.29 0.99
C ALA A 20 -3.61 -13.53 2.25
N ARG A 21 -3.26 -14.78 2.54
CA ARG A 21 -2.39 -15.11 3.67
C ARG A 21 -0.99 -14.52 3.49
N LEU A 22 -0.43 -14.63 2.29
CA LEU A 22 0.89 -14.08 1.99
C LEU A 22 0.91 -12.56 2.10
N VAL A 23 -0.14 -11.90 1.64
CA VAL A 23 -0.30 -10.44 1.78
C VAL A 23 -0.38 -10.06 3.27
N GLY A 24 -1.16 -10.80 4.05
CA GLY A 24 -1.27 -10.56 5.49
C GLY A 24 0.07 -10.67 6.21
N LEU A 25 0.87 -11.69 5.87
CA LEU A 25 2.20 -11.85 6.44
C LEU A 25 3.13 -10.69 6.07
N ALA A 26 3.06 -10.21 4.83
CA ALA A 26 3.87 -9.08 4.40
C ALA A 26 3.48 -7.79 5.12
N ILE A 27 2.19 -7.54 5.30
CA ILE A 27 1.69 -6.39 6.07
C ILE A 27 2.15 -6.48 7.52
N GLN A 28 2.08 -7.66 8.13
CA GLN A 28 2.55 -7.86 9.50
C GLN A 28 4.04 -7.54 9.61
N ALA A 29 4.87 -8.00 8.67
CA ALA A 29 6.30 -7.69 8.66
C ALA A 29 6.53 -6.17 8.55
N LEU A 30 5.74 -5.49 7.72
CA LEU A 30 5.83 -4.04 7.56
C LEU A 30 5.51 -3.31 8.87
N VAL A 31 4.49 -3.76 9.58
CA VAL A 31 4.11 -3.15 10.88
C VAL A 31 5.20 -3.37 11.93
N GLU A 32 5.77 -4.57 11.98
CA GLU A 32 6.81 -4.92 12.95
C GLU A 32 8.15 -4.23 12.69
N GLU A 33 8.58 -4.22 11.43
CA GLU A 33 9.89 -3.68 11.04
C GLU A 33 9.85 -2.16 10.78
N GLY A 34 8.70 -1.65 10.34
CA GLY A 34 8.56 -0.23 10.05
C GLY A 34 9.42 0.22 8.86
N PRO A 35 9.93 1.47 8.89
CA PRO A 35 10.72 2.03 7.78
C PRO A 35 12.01 1.30 7.46
N ASP A 36 12.49 0.44 8.36
CA ASP A 36 13.72 -0.34 8.14
C ASP A 36 13.50 -1.53 7.21
N LEU A 37 12.25 -1.93 6.98
CA LEU A 37 11.96 -3.04 6.08
C LEU A 37 12.31 -2.66 4.65
N GLY A 38 13.20 -3.44 4.03
CA GLY A 38 13.69 -3.21 2.68
C GLY A 38 13.50 -4.43 1.78
N ARG A 39 14.34 -4.51 0.76
CA ARG A 39 14.29 -5.62 -0.20
C ARG A 39 14.50 -6.95 0.49
N PRO A 40 13.86 -8.03 -0.02
CA PRO A 40 13.03 -8.06 -1.24
C PRO A 40 11.57 -7.66 -1.02
N LEU A 41 11.08 -7.56 0.23
CA LEU A 41 9.68 -7.30 0.54
C LEU A 41 9.24 -5.87 0.20
N VAL A 42 10.12 -4.90 0.35
CA VAL A 42 9.80 -3.49 0.12
C VAL A 42 10.82 -2.87 -0.84
N ASP A 43 10.34 -2.10 -1.79
CA ASP A 43 11.20 -1.35 -2.71
C ASP A 43 10.60 0.06 -2.91
N ARG A 44 11.44 0.95 -3.43
CA ARG A 44 11.02 2.32 -3.73
C ARG A 44 10.29 2.38 -5.07
N ILE A 45 9.32 3.30 -5.16
CA ILE A 45 8.66 3.61 -6.43
C ILE A 45 9.34 4.82 -7.04
N LYS A 46 9.72 4.69 -8.31
CA LYS A 46 10.25 5.79 -9.12
C LYS A 46 9.11 6.39 -9.95
N GLY A 47 9.22 7.67 -10.30
CA GLY A 47 8.24 8.31 -11.17
C GLY A 47 6.99 8.81 -10.46
N SER A 48 7.04 8.96 -9.13
CA SER A 48 5.96 9.56 -8.36
C SER A 48 6.35 10.96 -7.89
N ALA A 49 5.35 11.83 -7.77
CA ALA A 49 5.52 13.13 -7.10
C ALA A 49 5.83 12.93 -5.60
N LEU A 50 5.48 11.78 -5.04
CA LEU A 50 5.85 11.41 -3.68
C LEU A 50 7.20 10.68 -3.70
N HIS A 51 8.27 11.36 -3.28
CA HIS A 51 9.60 10.75 -3.27
C HIS A 51 9.77 9.63 -2.25
N ASN A 52 8.83 9.49 -1.32
CA ASN A 52 8.84 8.44 -0.29
C ASN A 52 7.80 7.34 -0.56
N LEU A 53 7.20 7.31 -1.75
CA LEU A 53 6.28 6.23 -2.11
C LEU A 53 7.05 4.93 -2.29
N LYS A 54 6.55 3.88 -1.67
CA LYS A 54 7.15 2.54 -1.67
C LYS A 54 6.13 1.50 -2.10
N GLU A 55 6.62 0.33 -2.48
CA GLU A 55 5.76 -0.81 -2.75
C GLU A 55 6.11 -1.99 -1.86
N LEU A 56 5.09 -2.66 -1.36
CA LEU A 56 5.20 -3.93 -0.66
C LEU A 56 5.01 -5.04 -1.70
N ARG A 57 5.90 -6.03 -1.66
CA ARG A 57 5.95 -7.14 -2.61
C ARG A 57 5.71 -8.47 -1.88
N PRO A 58 4.46 -8.78 -1.52
CA PRO A 58 4.20 -10.07 -0.87
C PRO A 58 4.48 -11.22 -1.81
N GLY A 59 4.78 -12.37 -1.26
CA GLY A 59 4.79 -13.60 -2.04
C GLY A 59 3.43 -13.80 -2.70
N SER A 60 3.40 -14.55 -3.78
CA SER A 60 2.14 -14.82 -4.48
C SER A 60 2.00 -16.33 -4.74
N SER A 61 0.75 -16.75 -4.81
CA SER A 61 0.40 -18.11 -5.21
C SER A 61 0.08 -18.08 -6.70
N GLY A 62 0.68 -19.02 -7.46
CA GLY A 62 0.45 -19.13 -8.89
C GLY A 62 1.04 -17.97 -9.68
N ALA A 63 0.26 -17.45 -10.64
CA ALA A 63 0.71 -16.44 -11.59
C ALA A 63 0.47 -15.00 -11.14
N SER A 64 -0.08 -14.78 -9.94
CA SER A 64 -0.36 -13.43 -9.47
C SER A 64 0.91 -12.70 -9.08
N GLU A 65 0.92 -11.37 -9.28
CA GLU A 65 2.00 -10.48 -8.89
C GLU A 65 1.40 -9.31 -8.10
N ILE A 66 1.13 -9.56 -6.83
CA ILE A 66 0.45 -8.60 -5.97
C ILE A 66 1.43 -7.53 -5.51
N ARG A 67 0.98 -6.28 -5.55
CA ARG A 67 1.73 -5.12 -5.07
C ARG A 67 0.82 -4.24 -4.24
N VAL A 68 1.37 -3.65 -3.17
CA VAL A 68 0.66 -2.68 -2.33
C VAL A 68 1.52 -1.42 -2.27
N LEU A 69 0.99 -0.31 -2.77
CA LEU A 69 1.67 0.99 -2.69
C LEU A 69 1.36 1.64 -1.35
N PHE A 70 2.38 2.15 -0.68
CA PHE A 70 2.23 2.72 0.65
C PHE A 70 3.28 3.80 0.91
N VAL A 71 3.04 4.60 1.94
CA VAL A 71 4.01 5.55 2.47
C VAL A 71 4.02 5.43 4.00
N PHE A 72 5.09 5.88 4.63
CA PHE A 72 5.06 6.21 6.06
C PHE A 72 4.71 7.68 6.19
N ASP A 73 3.65 7.97 6.96
CA ASP A 73 3.21 9.35 7.17
C ASP A 73 4.11 10.07 8.19
N PRO A 74 3.86 11.38 8.46
CA PRO A 74 4.68 12.10 9.43
C PRO A 74 4.66 11.51 10.85
N GLN A 75 3.65 10.73 11.19
CA GLN A 75 3.56 10.01 12.46
C GLN A 75 4.22 8.64 12.41
N ARG A 76 4.89 8.32 11.28
CA ARG A 76 5.59 7.05 11.04
C ARG A 76 4.65 5.84 10.96
N SER A 77 3.40 6.06 10.65
CA SER A 77 2.43 4.99 10.38
C SER A 77 2.48 4.61 8.91
N ALA A 78 2.43 3.31 8.63
CA ALA A 78 2.33 2.82 7.27
C ALA A 78 0.91 3.04 6.75
N VAL A 79 0.76 3.82 5.69
CA VAL A 79 -0.53 4.11 5.07
C VAL A 79 -0.61 3.35 3.76
N LEU A 80 -1.45 2.32 3.70
CA LEU A 80 -1.65 1.51 2.50
C LEU A 80 -2.63 2.22 1.58
N LEU A 81 -2.20 2.52 0.37
CA LEU A 81 -2.91 3.43 -0.55
C LEU A 81 -3.55 2.74 -1.73
N VAL A 82 -2.87 1.79 -2.35
CA VAL A 82 -3.36 1.03 -3.51
C VAL A 82 -2.88 -0.39 -3.40
N ALA A 83 -3.74 -1.34 -3.71
CA ALA A 83 -3.36 -2.75 -3.81
C ALA A 83 -3.91 -3.34 -5.09
N GLY A 84 -3.21 -4.29 -5.67
CA GLY A 84 -3.66 -4.94 -6.88
C GLY A 84 -2.69 -6.00 -7.37
N ASP A 85 -3.12 -6.68 -8.43
CA ASP A 85 -2.34 -7.69 -9.13
C ASP A 85 -1.88 -7.08 -10.46
N LYS A 86 -0.57 -6.95 -10.63
CA LYS A 86 0.00 -6.37 -11.87
C LYS A 86 0.34 -7.40 -12.92
N ALA A 87 0.07 -8.68 -12.69
CA ALA A 87 0.35 -9.73 -13.65
C ALA A 87 -0.30 -9.45 -15.00
N GLY A 88 0.49 -9.53 -16.06
CA GLY A 88 0.00 -9.27 -17.41
C GLY A 88 -0.24 -7.80 -17.76
N GLN A 89 0.02 -6.87 -16.85
CA GLN A 89 -0.24 -5.44 -17.07
C GLN A 89 0.74 -4.53 -16.33
N TRP A 90 2.00 -4.85 -16.35
CA TRP A 90 3.02 -4.20 -15.52
C TRP A 90 3.01 -2.67 -15.59
N SER A 91 3.29 -2.10 -16.76
CA SER A 91 3.38 -0.64 -16.94
C SER A 91 2.03 0.04 -16.73
N GLU A 92 0.96 -0.58 -17.22
CA GLU A 92 -0.40 -0.07 -17.08
C GLU A 92 -0.83 0.01 -15.61
N TRP A 93 -0.48 -1.01 -14.83
CA TRP A 93 -0.84 -1.04 -13.42
C TRP A 93 -0.22 0.16 -12.68
N TYR A 94 1.09 0.40 -12.85
CA TYR A 94 1.77 1.53 -12.21
C TYR A 94 1.25 2.87 -12.72
N ARG A 95 0.97 2.97 -14.02
CA ARG A 95 0.45 4.21 -14.62
C ARG A 95 -0.86 4.66 -13.98
N ARG A 96 -1.73 3.71 -13.62
CA ARG A 96 -2.99 3.99 -12.96
C ARG A 96 -2.84 4.13 -11.46
N SER A 97 -2.00 3.31 -10.86
CA SER A 97 -1.92 3.17 -9.40
C SER A 97 -1.13 4.27 -8.74
N ILE A 98 -0.06 4.78 -9.37
CA ILE A 98 0.74 5.84 -8.79
C ILE A 98 -0.07 7.12 -8.60
N PRO A 99 -0.80 7.65 -9.61
CA PRO A 99 -1.65 8.82 -9.37
C PRO A 99 -2.74 8.60 -8.32
N ALA A 100 -3.32 7.39 -8.29
CA ALA A 100 -4.31 7.05 -7.26
C ALA A 100 -3.70 7.08 -5.86
N ALA A 101 -2.47 6.55 -5.71
CA ALA A 101 -1.76 6.58 -4.43
C ALA A 101 -1.48 8.01 -3.99
N GLU A 102 -1.04 8.87 -4.90
CA GLU A 102 -0.77 10.28 -4.62
C GLU A 102 -2.02 11.00 -4.11
N ALA A 103 -3.15 10.79 -4.80
CA ALA A 103 -4.42 11.42 -4.41
C ALA A 103 -4.91 10.92 -3.05
N ARG A 104 -4.80 9.63 -2.79
CA ARG A 104 -5.23 9.03 -1.53
C ARG A 104 -4.36 9.46 -0.37
N TYR A 105 -3.05 9.65 -0.60
CA TYR A 105 -2.17 10.17 0.44
C TYR A 105 -2.48 11.64 0.77
N ALA A 106 -2.76 12.46 -0.23
CA ALA A 106 -3.20 13.84 0.00
C ALA A 106 -4.46 13.87 0.86
N ALA A 107 -5.42 13.01 0.58
CA ALA A 107 -6.65 12.89 1.38
C ALA A 107 -6.35 12.45 2.82
N TRP A 108 -5.40 11.53 3.00
CA TRP A 108 -4.98 11.08 4.33
C TRP A 108 -4.35 12.21 5.14
N LEU A 109 -3.45 12.99 4.53
CA LEU A 109 -2.82 14.12 5.21
C LEU A 109 -3.86 15.18 5.61
N ASP A 110 -4.85 15.42 4.76
CA ASP A 110 -5.96 16.33 5.04
C ASP A 110 -6.76 15.84 6.25
N HIS A 111 -7.03 14.55 6.30
CA HIS A 111 -7.72 13.92 7.44
C HIS A 111 -6.93 14.07 8.75
N LEU A 112 -5.62 13.86 8.71
CA LEU A 112 -4.76 14.04 9.88
C LEU A 112 -4.77 15.51 10.36
N ALA A 113 -4.71 16.46 9.45
CA ALA A 113 -4.73 17.89 9.78
C ALA A 113 -6.04 18.26 10.46
N ARG A 114 -7.18 17.74 9.99
CA ARG A 114 -8.49 17.98 10.61
C ARG A 114 -8.57 17.40 12.02
N ARG A 115 -8.06 16.18 12.21
CA ARG A 115 -8.06 15.53 13.53
C ARG A 115 -7.22 16.31 14.53
N GLN A 116 -6.06 16.82 14.13
CA GLN A 116 -5.22 17.64 14.99
C GLN A 116 -5.91 18.93 15.39
N LYS A 117 -6.61 19.57 14.44
CA LYS A 117 -7.36 20.79 14.68
C LYS A 117 -8.49 20.55 15.68
N GLU A 118 -9.24 19.48 15.52
CA GLU A 118 -10.32 19.10 16.44
C GLU A 118 -9.80 18.82 17.85
N ALA A 119 -8.63 18.18 17.97
CA ALA A 119 -8.03 17.87 19.26
C ALA A 119 -7.57 19.12 20.01
N GLN A 120 -7.34 20.24 19.30
CA GLN A 120 -6.93 21.50 19.91
C GLN A 120 -8.12 22.38 20.37
N GLU A 121 -9.30 22.04 19.91
CA GLU A 121 -10.53 22.71 20.36
C GLU A 121 -11.08 22.05 21.63
#